data_2cfe68474a579ebc61942e9587539705
#
_entry.id   2cfe68474a579ebc61942e9587539705
#
_cell.length_a   1.000
_cell.length_b   1.000
_cell.length_c   1.000
_cell.angle_alpha   90.00
_cell.angle_beta   90.00
_cell.angle_gamma   90.00
#
_symmetry.space_group_name_H-M   'P 1'
#
loop_
_entity.id
_entity.type
_entity.pdbx_description
1 polymer ?
#
loop_
_entity_poly.entity_id
_entity_poly.type
_entity_poly.pdbx_seq_one_letter_code
_entity_poly.pdbx_strand_id
1 'polypeptide(L)'
;MIEQLLDSEDGSFDFLDPIPTDVDVLIVGGGIVGSSLAFFLAQGGVESLILERGEINREASGTNAGSFHFQIALHQLTSLDPTEDVDRLLTEVRLHTEAADLWKSLEGELKVDLGVHETGGLMVAETDEELRLLFDKQKIECAAGLETHVLSGAELRDFAPYLAPGIKGATYCPREGHADPLLAVPLILMRAQERGTQVRTQAEVTSIERVSTNEGVRFLVKTSRGDVRARRLVNAAGAWANEISTLLGHSLPTHAEGLHVNVTEPREAVLTPMLQHIGRRLTLKQTSNGTFIIGGGWPARPELQPKRYSNYWASAAGNAAVAVSVMPMLQDVRLVRTWTGVMAFMNDLSPIVGESRTLPGYHVCIATTGFTLGPMMAKLLAESMITGNDSRIPQSYSVDRGLPIMTR
;
A
#
# COMPACT_ATOMS: atom_id res chain seq x y z
N MET A 1 -26.64 -1.96 2.15
CA MET A 1 -25.78 -0.82 2.62
C MET A 1 -24.98 -0.22 1.47
N ILE A 2 -24.27 -0.98 0.63
CA ILE A 2 -23.63 -0.45 -0.59
C ILE A 2 -24.66 0.01 -1.62
N GLU A 3 -25.76 -0.74 -1.81
CA GLU A 3 -26.86 -0.33 -2.69
C GLU A 3 -27.57 0.94 -2.22
N GLN A 4 -27.68 1.17 -0.91
CA GLN A 4 -28.26 2.42 -0.37
C GLN A 4 -27.31 3.63 -0.48
N LEU A 5 -26.00 3.43 -0.68
CA LEU A 5 -25.03 4.50 -0.94
C LEU A 5 -24.96 4.86 -2.43
N LEU A 6 -25.45 3.98 -3.30
CA LEU A 6 -25.57 4.21 -4.75
C LEU A 6 -26.91 4.85 -5.15
N ASP A 7 -27.91 4.81 -4.26
CA ASP A 7 -29.27 5.37 -4.47
C ASP A 7 -29.45 6.79 -3.92
N SER A 8 -28.41 7.60 -3.78
CA SER A 8 -28.58 9.02 -3.51
C SER A 8 -29.16 9.69 -4.76
N GLU A 9 -30.43 10.05 -4.71
CA GLU A 9 -31.20 10.68 -5.79
C GLU A 9 -30.63 12.03 -6.31
N ASP A 10 -29.44 12.45 -5.85
CA ASP A 10 -28.83 13.74 -6.16
C ASP A 10 -27.29 13.70 -6.33
N GLY A 11 -26.79 12.81 -7.16
CA GLY A 11 -25.38 12.81 -7.51
C GLY A 11 -24.82 11.45 -7.87
N SER A 12 -25.29 10.84 -8.96
CA SER A 12 -24.53 9.76 -9.59
C SER A 12 -23.20 10.35 -10.06
N PHE A 13 -22.10 10.02 -9.34
CA PHE A 13 -20.76 10.33 -9.83
C PHE A 13 -20.54 9.58 -11.16
N ASP A 14 -20.73 10.28 -12.27
CA ASP A 14 -20.54 9.67 -13.59
C ASP A 14 -19.04 9.64 -13.92
N PHE A 15 -18.41 8.50 -13.63
CA PHE A 15 -17.01 8.25 -13.98
C PHE A 15 -16.75 8.28 -15.49
N LEU A 16 -17.81 8.28 -16.31
CA LEU A 16 -17.74 8.33 -17.76
C LEU A 16 -18.03 9.72 -18.35
N ASP A 17 -18.20 10.73 -17.52
CA ASP A 17 -18.30 12.13 -17.97
C ASP A 17 -17.12 12.55 -18.86
N PRO A 18 -17.27 13.57 -19.72
CA PRO A 18 -16.17 14.13 -20.49
C PRO A 18 -14.98 14.54 -19.60
N ILE A 19 -13.78 14.34 -20.10
CA ILE A 19 -12.56 14.79 -19.41
C ILE A 19 -12.50 16.32 -19.49
N PRO A 20 -12.31 17.04 -18.38
CA PRO A 20 -12.12 18.50 -18.41
C PRO A 20 -10.86 18.86 -19.18
N THR A 21 -10.88 19.99 -19.89
CA THR A 21 -9.77 20.42 -20.73
C THR A 21 -8.57 20.99 -19.96
N ASP A 22 -8.81 21.46 -18.73
CA ASP A 22 -7.77 22.06 -17.88
C ASP A 22 -8.07 21.81 -16.41
N VAL A 23 -7.03 21.43 -15.63
CA VAL A 23 -7.13 21.17 -14.18
C VAL A 23 -5.88 21.69 -13.46
N ASP A 24 -6.00 21.97 -12.17
CA ASP A 24 -4.84 22.32 -11.36
C ASP A 24 -3.99 21.07 -11.04
N VAL A 25 -4.59 20.02 -10.49
CA VAL A 25 -3.91 18.78 -10.14
C VAL A 25 -4.53 17.61 -10.88
N LEU A 26 -3.69 16.88 -11.62
CA LEU A 26 -4.04 15.64 -12.28
C LEU A 26 -3.34 14.48 -11.58
N ILE A 27 -4.10 13.49 -11.12
CA ILE A 27 -3.61 12.27 -10.47
C ILE A 27 -3.81 11.09 -11.41
N VAL A 28 -2.75 10.36 -11.72
CA VAL A 28 -2.83 9.14 -12.54
C VAL A 28 -2.83 7.92 -11.62
N GLY A 29 -3.97 7.22 -11.58
CA GLY A 29 -4.21 6.00 -10.80
C GLY A 29 -5.24 6.17 -9.69
N GLY A 30 -6.28 5.33 -9.72
CA GLY A 30 -7.43 5.29 -8.79
C GLY A 30 -7.32 4.21 -7.71
N GLY A 31 -6.09 3.89 -7.27
CA GLY A 31 -5.82 3.01 -6.12
C GLY A 31 -5.82 3.75 -4.79
N ILE A 32 -5.42 3.04 -3.71
CA ILE A 32 -5.39 3.60 -2.33
C ILE A 32 -4.59 4.91 -2.25
N VAL A 33 -3.45 4.99 -2.93
CA VAL A 33 -2.58 6.17 -2.89
C VAL A 33 -3.24 7.37 -3.59
N GLY A 34 -3.72 7.19 -4.83
CA GLY A 34 -4.35 8.28 -5.59
C GLY A 34 -5.64 8.77 -4.94
N SER A 35 -6.47 7.85 -4.44
CA SER A 35 -7.72 8.19 -3.74
C SER A 35 -7.46 8.92 -2.41
N SER A 36 -6.47 8.47 -1.62
CA SER A 36 -6.08 9.14 -0.38
C SER A 36 -5.46 10.52 -0.65
N LEU A 37 -4.63 10.63 -1.69
CA LEU A 37 -4.05 11.92 -2.08
C LEU A 37 -5.13 12.93 -2.46
N ALA A 38 -6.09 12.52 -3.29
CA ALA A 38 -7.21 13.36 -3.68
C ALA A 38 -8.04 13.81 -2.46
N PHE A 39 -8.26 12.91 -1.49
CA PHE A 39 -8.96 13.23 -0.25
C PHE A 39 -8.20 14.30 0.57
N PHE A 40 -6.90 14.14 0.81
CA PHE A 40 -6.12 15.10 1.58
C PHE A 40 -5.93 16.44 0.85
N LEU A 41 -5.79 16.43 -0.48
CA LEU A 41 -5.80 17.67 -1.28
C LEU A 41 -7.13 18.41 -1.17
N ALA A 42 -8.24 17.68 -1.31
CA ALA A 42 -9.59 18.26 -1.19
C ALA A 42 -9.87 18.77 0.22
N GLN A 43 -9.36 18.11 1.26
CA GLN A 43 -9.41 18.60 2.65
C GLN A 43 -8.66 19.93 2.81
N GLY A 44 -7.57 20.11 2.06
CA GLY A 44 -6.83 21.38 2.00
C GLY A 44 -7.39 22.40 0.98
N GLY A 45 -8.57 22.16 0.40
CA GLY A 45 -9.21 23.07 -0.57
C GLY A 45 -8.60 23.03 -1.98
N VAL A 46 -7.86 21.98 -2.31
CA VAL A 46 -7.26 21.79 -3.65
C VAL A 46 -8.07 20.78 -4.45
N GLU A 47 -8.69 21.25 -5.53
CA GLU A 47 -9.42 20.37 -6.45
C GLU A 47 -8.45 19.52 -7.30
N SER A 48 -8.86 18.29 -7.61
CA SER A 48 -8.07 17.37 -8.41
C SER A 48 -8.93 16.53 -9.36
N LEU A 49 -8.29 16.03 -10.42
CA LEU A 49 -8.85 15.03 -11.32
C LEU A 49 -8.05 13.72 -11.17
N ILE A 50 -8.74 12.61 -10.93
CA ILE A 50 -8.16 11.28 -11.04
C ILE A 50 -8.46 10.70 -12.41
N LEU A 51 -7.44 10.22 -13.10
CA LEU A 51 -7.57 9.38 -14.29
C LEU A 51 -7.21 7.94 -13.93
N GLU A 52 -8.15 7.03 -14.15
CA GLU A 52 -7.94 5.59 -13.99
C GLU A 52 -8.16 4.88 -15.34
N ARG A 53 -7.21 4.05 -15.74
CA ARG A 53 -7.28 3.32 -17.03
C ARG A 53 -8.39 2.28 -17.09
N GLY A 54 -8.71 1.67 -15.95
CA GLY A 54 -9.77 0.67 -15.81
C GLY A 54 -10.86 1.16 -14.86
N GLU A 55 -11.14 0.33 -13.87
CA GLU A 55 -12.06 0.64 -12.78
C GLU A 55 -11.30 0.96 -11.50
N ILE A 56 -11.88 1.77 -10.64
CA ILE A 56 -11.30 2.11 -9.33
C ILE A 56 -11.07 0.84 -8.50
N ASN A 57 -9.93 0.79 -7.81
CA ASN A 57 -9.61 -0.25 -6.84
C ASN A 57 -9.48 -1.68 -7.41
N ARG A 58 -9.18 -1.86 -8.69
CA ARG A 58 -9.14 -3.20 -9.33
C ARG A 58 -7.78 -3.88 -9.27
N GLU A 59 -6.70 -3.13 -9.10
CA GLU A 59 -5.33 -3.66 -9.04
C GLU A 59 -4.91 -3.94 -7.58
N ALA A 60 -3.63 -3.77 -7.21
CA ALA A 60 -3.07 -4.11 -5.91
C ALA A 60 -3.93 -3.64 -4.72
N SER A 61 -4.56 -2.47 -4.83
CA SER A 61 -5.35 -1.90 -3.73
C SER A 61 -6.61 -2.68 -3.40
N GLY A 62 -7.27 -3.29 -4.38
CA GLY A 62 -8.47 -4.11 -4.17
C GLY A 62 -8.18 -5.62 -4.12
N THR A 63 -6.97 -6.04 -4.50
CA THR A 63 -6.58 -7.46 -4.54
C THR A 63 -5.69 -7.89 -3.38
N ASN A 64 -5.28 -6.96 -2.50
CA ASN A 64 -4.48 -7.28 -1.33
C ASN A 64 -5.30 -7.93 -0.21
N ALA A 65 -4.61 -8.46 0.80
CA ALA A 65 -5.24 -9.11 1.95
C ALA A 65 -5.82 -8.13 2.99
N GLY A 66 -5.61 -6.82 2.85
CA GLY A 66 -6.05 -5.79 3.81
C GLY A 66 -5.26 -5.74 5.11
N SER A 67 -4.15 -6.45 5.22
CA SER A 67 -3.34 -6.49 6.44
C SER A 67 -2.49 -5.23 6.61
N PHE A 68 -2.33 -4.79 7.84
CA PHE A 68 -1.41 -3.73 8.22
C PHE A 68 -0.08 -4.31 8.70
N HIS A 69 1.00 -3.89 8.07
CA HIS A 69 2.36 -4.32 8.35
C HIS A 69 3.16 -3.12 8.86
N PHE A 70 3.22 -2.94 10.18
CA PHE A 70 3.98 -1.86 10.81
C PHE A 70 5.31 -2.34 11.37
N GLN A 71 5.42 -3.62 11.70
CA GLN A 71 6.66 -4.23 12.15
C GLN A 71 7.72 -4.27 11.03
N ILE A 72 8.98 -4.12 11.40
CA ILE A 72 10.12 -4.21 10.47
C ILE A 72 10.18 -5.61 9.86
N ALA A 73 10.27 -5.70 8.53
CA ALA A 73 10.43 -6.97 7.84
C ALA A 73 11.90 -7.42 7.81
N LEU A 74 12.13 -8.74 7.69
CA LEU A 74 13.48 -9.33 7.71
C LEU A 74 14.45 -8.67 6.72
N HIS A 75 14.00 -8.42 5.49
CA HIS A 75 14.86 -7.82 4.46
C HIS A 75 15.33 -6.39 4.82
N GLN A 76 14.54 -5.63 5.60
CA GLN A 76 14.95 -4.32 6.09
C GLN A 76 16.07 -4.44 7.15
N LEU A 77 16.07 -5.51 7.95
CA LEU A 77 17.12 -5.77 8.93
C LEU A 77 18.41 -6.29 8.30
N THR A 78 18.30 -7.17 7.29
CA THR A 78 19.44 -7.88 6.71
C THR A 78 20.14 -7.11 5.59
N SER A 79 19.49 -6.11 5.00
CA SER A 79 20.07 -5.25 3.97
C SER A 79 20.78 -4.01 4.52
N LEU A 80 20.77 -3.81 5.84
CA LEU A 80 21.33 -2.64 6.47
C LEU A 80 22.85 -2.77 6.64
N ASP A 81 23.59 -1.71 6.29
CA ASP A 81 24.86 -1.43 6.94
C ASP A 81 24.57 -0.93 8.37
N PRO A 82 25.04 -1.65 9.43
CA PRO A 82 24.70 -1.31 10.81
C PRO A 82 25.12 0.11 11.23
N THR A 83 26.01 0.76 10.47
CA THR A 83 26.58 2.06 10.81
C THR A 83 25.95 3.23 10.07
N GLU A 84 25.40 3.01 8.88
CA GLU A 84 24.87 4.08 8.02
C GLU A 84 23.34 4.12 7.93
N ASP A 85 22.66 2.99 8.18
CA ASP A 85 21.24 2.83 7.87
C ASP A 85 20.29 2.87 9.07
N VAL A 86 20.80 2.91 10.32
CA VAL A 86 19.94 2.88 11.53
C VAL A 86 19.02 4.10 11.60
N ASP A 87 19.53 5.30 11.34
CA ASP A 87 18.73 6.53 11.38
C ASP A 87 17.63 6.53 10.29
N ARG A 88 17.94 5.95 9.13
CA ARG A 88 16.96 5.74 8.05
C ARG A 88 15.86 4.80 8.52
N LEU A 89 16.23 3.65 9.11
CA LEU A 89 15.26 2.67 9.60
C LEU A 89 14.39 3.24 10.73
N LEU A 90 14.98 3.97 11.68
CA LEU A 90 14.24 4.66 12.73
C LEU A 90 13.22 5.67 12.14
N THR A 91 13.61 6.38 11.08
CA THR A 91 12.72 7.32 10.39
C THR A 91 11.56 6.57 9.70
N GLU A 92 11.84 5.47 9.04
CA GLU A 92 10.82 4.62 8.42
C GLU A 92 9.84 4.07 9.45
N VAL A 93 10.32 3.54 10.58
CA VAL A 93 9.46 2.99 11.64
C VAL A 93 8.60 4.08 12.30
N ARG A 94 9.12 5.31 12.47
CA ARG A 94 8.30 6.45 12.93
C ARG A 94 7.14 6.72 11.97
N LEU A 95 7.39 6.68 10.67
CA LEU A 95 6.32 6.82 9.68
C LEU A 95 5.33 5.65 9.69
N HIS A 96 5.77 4.43 10.01
CA HIS A 96 4.86 3.31 10.25
C HIS A 96 3.96 3.57 11.47
N THR A 97 4.50 4.15 12.55
CA THR A 97 3.73 4.53 13.73
C THR A 97 2.70 5.62 13.39
N GLU A 98 3.11 6.66 12.66
CA GLU A 98 2.19 7.70 12.19
C GLU A 98 1.13 7.15 11.23
N ALA A 99 1.48 6.17 10.38
CA ALA A 99 0.51 5.50 9.52
C ALA A 99 -0.53 4.69 10.31
N ALA A 100 -0.11 4.05 11.42
CA ALA A 100 -1.03 3.36 12.32
C ALA A 100 -2.00 4.36 12.99
N ASP A 101 -1.49 5.51 13.47
CA ASP A 101 -2.34 6.59 14.00
C ASP A 101 -3.33 7.12 12.96
N LEU A 102 -2.87 7.30 11.73
CA LEU A 102 -3.71 7.75 10.63
C LEU A 102 -4.85 6.76 10.35
N TRP A 103 -4.55 5.47 10.19
CA TRP A 103 -5.59 4.46 9.96
C TRP A 103 -6.64 4.42 11.07
N LYS A 104 -6.20 4.52 12.33
CA LYS A 104 -7.09 4.57 13.50
C LYS A 104 -8.01 5.80 13.48
N SER A 105 -7.52 6.96 13.05
CA SER A 105 -8.31 8.20 13.01
C SER A 105 -9.18 8.33 11.76
N LEU A 106 -8.83 7.62 10.68
CA LEU A 106 -9.38 7.86 9.35
C LEU A 106 -10.89 7.60 9.26
N GLU A 107 -11.41 6.57 9.94
CA GLU A 107 -12.85 6.29 9.99
C GLU A 107 -13.64 7.45 10.63
N GLY A 108 -13.09 8.01 11.72
CA GLY A 108 -13.68 9.17 12.37
C GLY A 108 -13.66 10.44 11.51
N GLU A 109 -12.57 10.67 10.79
CA GLU A 109 -12.43 11.80 9.88
C GLU A 109 -13.36 11.69 8.66
N LEU A 110 -13.50 10.49 8.11
CA LEU A 110 -14.36 10.18 6.97
C LEU A 110 -15.83 10.00 7.37
N LYS A 111 -16.10 9.70 8.63
CA LYS A 111 -17.43 9.33 9.16
C LYS A 111 -18.03 8.12 8.42
N VAL A 112 -17.20 7.12 8.15
CA VAL A 112 -17.56 5.85 7.51
C VAL A 112 -16.78 4.70 8.14
N ASP A 113 -17.33 3.51 8.06
CA ASP A 113 -16.67 2.27 8.46
C ASP A 113 -15.82 1.74 7.28
N LEU A 114 -14.51 1.69 7.47
CA LEU A 114 -13.54 1.14 6.51
C LEU A 114 -13.19 -0.32 6.85
N GLY A 115 -13.79 -0.88 7.88
CA GLY A 115 -13.44 -2.19 8.43
C GLY A 115 -12.06 -2.19 9.09
N VAL A 116 -11.66 -1.10 9.74
CA VAL A 116 -10.39 -1.00 10.47
C VAL A 116 -10.50 -1.74 11.79
N HIS A 117 -9.65 -2.75 11.95
CA HIS A 117 -9.58 -3.56 13.17
C HIS A 117 -8.13 -3.65 13.66
N GLU A 118 -7.82 -3.02 14.80
CA GLU A 118 -6.54 -3.19 15.50
C GLU A 118 -6.58 -4.52 16.28
N THR A 119 -6.37 -5.65 15.61
CA THR A 119 -6.40 -6.98 16.22
C THR A 119 -5.05 -7.43 16.75
N GLY A 120 -4.02 -6.65 16.50
CA GLY A 120 -2.64 -6.99 16.73
C GLY A 120 -2.02 -7.83 15.60
N GLY A 121 -0.71 -7.98 15.66
CA GLY A 121 0.06 -8.81 14.74
C GLY A 121 1.17 -9.56 15.47
N LEU A 122 1.31 -10.86 15.18
CA LEU A 122 2.36 -11.73 15.66
C LEU A 122 3.33 -12.04 14.51
N MET A 123 4.61 -11.70 14.67
CA MET A 123 5.67 -12.16 13.77
C MET A 123 6.43 -13.29 14.48
N VAL A 124 6.27 -14.52 13.98
CA VAL A 124 6.79 -15.74 14.63
C VAL A 124 8.19 -16.12 14.14
N ALA A 125 8.92 -16.85 15.00
CA ALA A 125 10.26 -17.40 14.74
C ALA A 125 10.32 -18.90 15.07
N GLU A 126 10.94 -19.70 14.21
CA GLU A 126 11.13 -21.16 14.38
C GLU A 126 12.54 -21.53 14.88
N THR A 127 13.53 -20.66 14.65
CA THR A 127 14.92 -20.90 15.01
C THR A 127 15.44 -19.92 16.08
N ASP A 128 16.54 -20.28 16.77
CA ASP A 128 17.17 -19.40 17.75
C ASP A 128 17.77 -18.14 17.10
N GLU A 129 18.18 -18.24 15.84
CA GLU A 129 18.67 -17.12 15.05
C GLU A 129 17.53 -16.15 14.74
N GLU A 130 16.40 -16.65 14.23
CA GLU A 130 15.20 -15.86 13.99
C GLU A 130 14.68 -15.18 15.27
N LEU A 131 14.69 -15.91 16.39
CA LEU A 131 14.29 -15.33 17.69
C LEU A 131 15.24 -14.19 18.11
N ARG A 132 16.54 -14.30 17.89
CA ARG A 132 17.48 -13.19 18.14
C ARG A 132 17.17 -11.98 17.26
N LEU A 133 16.87 -12.20 15.97
CA LEU A 133 16.45 -11.12 15.07
C LEU A 133 15.18 -10.42 15.56
N LEU A 134 14.22 -11.15 16.14
CA LEU A 134 13.03 -10.56 16.75
C LEU A 134 13.36 -9.66 17.94
N PHE A 135 14.33 -10.05 18.79
CA PHE A 135 14.78 -9.21 19.90
C PHE A 135 15.48 -7.92 19.42
N ASP A 136 16.31 -8.03 18.38
CA ASP A 136 17.03 -6.86 17.85
C ASP A 136 16.08 -5.91 17.13
N LYS A 137 15.16 -6.45 16.33
CA LYS A 137 14.06 -5.73 15.69
C LYS A 137 13.23 -4.95 16.72
N GLN A 138 12.80 -5.61 17.78
CA GLN A 138 11.97 -5.02 18.84
C GLN A 138 12.63 -3.80 19.50
N LYS A 139 13.94 -3.83 19.73
CA LYS A 139 14.68 -2.67 20.27
C LYS A 139 14.59 -1.45 19.36
N ILE A 140 14.74 -1.67 18.04
CA ILE A 140 14.67 -0.60 17.03
C ILE A 140 13.23 -0.05 16.95
N GLU A 141 12.23 -0.92 16.91
CA GLU A 141 10.82 -0.56 16.86
C GLU A 141 10.42 0.29 18.06
N CYS A 142 10.76 -0.16 19.27
CA CYS A 142 10.47 0.60 20.49
C CYS A 142 11.23 1.93 20.54
N ALA A 143 12.49 1.99 20.09
CA ALA A 143 13.24 3.23 20.00
C ALA A 143 12.64 4.24 19.02
N ALA A 144 11.94 3.76 18.00
CA ALA A 144 11.21 4.58 17.03
C ALA A 144 9.76 4.92 17.45
N GLY A 145 9.28 4.38 18.59
CA GLY A 145 7.95 4.63 19.13
C GLY A 145 6.88 3.62 18.70
N LEU A 146 7.24 2.55 17.98
CA LEU A 146 6.35 1.44 17.69
C LEU A 146 6.39 0.43 18.85
N GLU A 147 5.29 0.33 19.58
CA GLU A 147 5.16 -0.63 20.67
C GLU A 147 5.15 -2.07 20.14
N THR A 148 6.16 -2.85 20.56
CA THR A 148 6.23 -4.29 20.26
C THR A 148 6.76 -5.05 21.48
N HIS A 149 6.29 -6.31 21.66
CA HIS A 149 6.62 -7.17 22.78
C HIS A 149 7.14 -8.51 22.28
N VAL A 150 8.25 -9.00 22.83
CA VAL A 150 8.72 -10.36 22.54
C VAL A 150 8.01 -11.35 23.48
N LEU A 151 7.31 -12.31 22.89
CA LEU A 151 6.66 -13.43 23.58
C LEU A 151 7.45 -14.72 23.32
N SER A 152 7.72 -15.50 24.35
CA SER A 152 8.44 -16.77 24.21
C SER A 152 8.03 -17.79 25.29
N GLY A 153 8.40 -19.05 25.09
CA GLY A 153 8.16 -20.10 26.08
C GLY A 153 6.69 -20.27 26.47
N ALA A 154 6.40 -20.21 27.76
CA ALA A 154 5.06 -20.40 28.31
C ALA A 154 4.13 -19.24 27.92
N GLU A 155 4.61 -18.01 27.97
CA GLU A 155 3.85 -16.82 27.62
C GLU A 155 3.28 -16.89 26.19
N LEU A 156 4.11 -17.29 25.21
CA LEU A 156 3.65 -17.46 23.84
C LEU A 156 2.62 -18.57 23.71
N ARG A 157 2.79 -19.68 24.43
CA ARG A 157 1.84 -20.80 24.38
C ARG A 157 0.48 -20.42 24.98
N ASP A 158 0.48 -19.62 26.05
CA ASP A 158 -0.74 -19.12 26.67
C ASP A 158 -1.44 -18.09 25.78
N PHE A 159 -0.65 -17.22 25.13
CA PHE A 159 -1.19 -16.17 24.23
C PHE A 159 -1.70 -16.74 22.90
N ALA A 160 -0.97 -17.68 22.30
CA ALA A 160 -1.25 -18.23 20.98
C ALA A 160 -1.16 -19.76 20.95
N PRO A 161 -2.11 -20.48 21.64
CA PRO A 161 -2.09 -21.94 21.77
C PRO A 161 -2.29 -22.70 20.45
N TYR A 162 -2.74 -22.01 19.41
CA TYR A 162 -2.93 -22.55 18.06
C TYR A 162 -1.62 -22.67 17.24
N LEU A 163 -0.52 -22.11 17.74
CA LEU A 163 0.77 -22.18 17.05
C LEU A 163 1.40 -23.57 17.17
N ALA A 164 2.15 -23.95 16.14
CA ALA A 164 2.89 -25.22 16.16
C ALA A 164 3.92 -25.25 17.30
N PRO A 165 4.13 -26.44 17.93
CA PRO A 165 5.09 -26.58 19.03
C PRO A 165 6.52 -26.16 18.70
N GLY A 166 6.89 -26.16 17.40
CA GLY A 166 8.21 -25.73 16.92
C GLY A 166 8.44 -24.23 16.93
N ILE A 167 7.42 -23.42 17.14
CA ILE A 167 7.57 -21.96 17.23
C ILE A 167 8.26 -21.60 18.54
N LYS A 168 9.41 -20.93 18.46
CA LYS A 168 10.26 -20.57 19.60
C LYS A 168 9.88 -19.26 20.27
N GLY A 169 9.34 -18.32 19.50
CA GLY A 169 8.95 -17.01 19.98
C GLY A 169 8.24 -16.21 18.91
N ALA A 170 7.77 -15.03 19.30
CA ALA A 170 7.13 -14.07 18.40
C ALA A 170 7.36 -12.64 18.90
N THR A 171 7.30 -11.65 18.00
CA THR A 171 7.02 -10.27 18.40
C THR A 171 5.54 -9.98 18.20
N TYR A 172 4.91 -9.40 19.21
CA TYR A 172 3.54 -8.90 19.16
C TYR A 172 3.52 -7.38 19.03
N CYS A 173 2.83 -6.88 18.01
CA CYS A 173 2.56 -5.45 17.82
C CYS A 173 1.05 -5.23 17.98
N PRO A 174 0.57 -4.54 19.03
CA PRO A 174 -0.86 -4.32 19.25
C PRO A 174 -1.50 -3.40 18.20
N ARG A 175 -0.69 -2.57 17.52
CA ARG A 175 -1.14 -1.61 16.51
C ARG A 175 -1.39 -2.22 15.13
N GLU A 176 -0.89 -3.43 14.87
CA GLU A 176 -1.18 -4.16 13.63
C GLU A 176 -2.62 -4.67 13.60
N GLY A 177 -3.07 -5.07 12.42
CA GLY A 177 -4.42 -5.53 12.20
C GLY A 177 -4.78 -5.50 10.73
N HIS A 178 -5.96 -5.00 10.39
CA HIS A 178 -6.41 -4.95 9.00
C HIS A 178 -7.52 -3.92 8.78
N ALA A 179 -7.75 -3.58 7.50
CA ALA A 179 -8.98 -2.95 7.03
C ALA A 179 -9.57 -3.76 5.87
N ASP A 180 -10.78 -3.40 5.43
CA ASP A 180 -11.36 -3.99 4.23
C ASP A 180 -10.90 -3.21 2.98
N PRO A 181 -10.06 -3.80 2.11
CA PRO A 181 -9.57 -3.10 0.93
C PRO A 181 -10.67 -2.81 -0.11
N LEU A 182 -11.78 -3.54 -0.06
CA LEU A 182 -12.92 -3.30 -0.96
C LEU A 182 -13.82 -2.15 -0.47
N LEU A 183 -13.74 -1.77 0.80
CA LEU A 183 -14.42 -0.62 1.38
C LEU A 183 -13.53 0.62 1.42
N ALA A 184 -12.29 0.48 1.85
CA ALA A 184 -11.40 1.60 2.15
C ALA A 184 -11.22 2.54 0.95
N VAL A 185 -10.84 2.02 -0.22
CA VAL A 185 -10.54 2.86 -1.38
C VAL A 185 -11.79 3.57 -1.93
N PRO A 186 -12.93 2.88 -2.18
CA PRO A 186 -14.14 3.53 -2.67
C PRO A 186 -14.68 4.60 -1.71
N LEU A 187 -14.66 4.34 -0.40
CA LEU A 187 -15.20 5.27 0.59
C LEU A 187 -14.29 6.50 0.79
N ILE A 188 -12.96 6.34 0.78
CA ILE A 188 -12.03 7.47 0.77
C ILE A 188 -12.26 8.33 -0.47
N LEU A 189 -12.39 7.69 -1.64
CA LEU A 189 -12.62 8.40 -2.89
C LEU A 189 -13.96 9.14 -2.90
N MET A 190 -15.02 8.51 -2.43
CA MET A 190 -16.34 9.15 -2.28
C MET A 190 -16.23 10.44 -1.46
N ARG A 191 -15.51 10.42 -0.33
CA ARG A 191 -15.29 11.61 0.49
C ARG A 191 -14.45 12.70 -0.19
N ALA A 192 -13.52 12.31 -1.07
CA ALA A 192 -12.81 13.25 -1.93
C ALA A 192 -13.73 13.91 -2.96
N GLN A 193 -14.60 13.12 -3.60
CA GLN A 193 -15.57 13.61 -4.60
C GLN A 193 -16.60 14.57 -4.01
N GLU A 194 -17.10 14.31 -2.80
CA GLU A 194 -17.97 15.24 -2.07
C GLU A 194 -17.32 16.63 -1.82
N ARG A 195 -16.00 16.72 -1.97
CA ARG A 195 -15.20 17.95 -1.79
C ARG A 195 -14.62 18.49 -3.10
N GLY A 196 -15.12 18.04 -4.24
CA GLY A 196 -14.75 18.58 -5.56
C GLY A 196 -13.71 17.77 -6.34
N THR A 197 -13.22 16.63 -5.85
CA THR A 197 -12.41 15.73 -6.66
C THR A 197 -13.25 15.14 -7.79
N GLN A 198 -12.73 15.23 -9.02
CA GLN A 198 -13.32 14.57 -10.17
C GLN A 198 -12.61 13.24 -10.45
N VAL A 199 -13.34 12.27 -10.99
CA VAL A 199 -12.79 10.96 -11.36
C VAL A 199 -13.24 10.60 -12.77
N ARG A 200 -12.31 10.07 -13.57
CA ARG A 200 -12.63 9.49 -14.89
C ARG A 200 -11.99 8.12 -15.00
N THR A 201 -12.82 7.11 -15.20
CA THR A 201 -12.41 5.73 -15.45
C THR A 201 -12.32 5.44 -16.93
N GLN A 202 -11.78 4.28 -17.31
CA GLN A 202 -11.53 3.89 -18.70
C GLN A 202 -10.70 4.94 -19.47
N ALA A 203 -9.88 5.72 -18.75
CA ALA A 203 -9.12 6.86 -19.25
C ALA A 203 -7.60 6.57 -19.14
N GLU A 204 -7.11 5.71 -20.02
CA GLU A 204 -5.69 5.32 -20.07
C GLU A 204 -4.84 6.50 -20.58
N VAL A 205 -3.83 6.89 -19.81
CA VAL A 205 -2.84 7.89 -20.22
C VAL A 205 -1.90 7.27 -21.25
N THR A 206 -1.86 7.87 -22.44
CA THR A 206 -1.10 7.37 -23.59
C THR A 206 0.10 8.23 -23.96
N SER A 207 0.07 9.53 -23.63
CA SER A 207 1.16 10.47 -23.87
C SER A 207 1.14 11.60 -22.86
N ILE A 208 2.30 12.10 -22.51
CA ILE A 208 2.47 13.28 -21.65
C ILE A 208 3.52 14.19 -22.28
N GLU A 209 3.16 15.45 -22.53
CA GLU A 209 4.06 16.47 -23.08
C GLU A 209 4.13 17.66 -22.12
N ARG A 210 5.33 18.18 -21.87
CA ARG A 210 5.50 19.46 -21.17
C ARG A 210 5.40 20.60 -22.17
N VAL A 211 4.44 21.47 -21.96
CA VAL A 211 4.20 22.63 -22.82
C VAL A 211 4.38 23.93 -22.05
N SER A 212 5.10 24.88 -22.63
CA SER A 212 5.23 26.24 -22.08
C SER A 212 4.03 27.06 -22.50
N THR A 213 3.40 27.72 -21.55
CA THR A 213 2.27 28.63 -21.78
C THR A 213 2.62 30.01 -21.21
N ASN A 214 1.79 31.03 -21.49
CA ASN A 214 1.95 32.35 -20.89
C ASN A 214 1.78 32.35 -19.36
N GLU A 215 1.16 31.31 -18.82
CA GLU A 215 0.91 31.09 -17.36
C GLU A 215 1.92 30.14 -16.71
N GLY A 216 2.98 29.76 -17.42
CA GLY A 216 4.01 28.82 -16.97
C GLY A 216 3.93 27.45 -17.66
N VAL A 217 4.63 26.48 -17.11
CA VAL A 217 4.66 25.10 -17.64
C VAL A 217 3.36 24.38 -17.32
N ARG A 218 2.84 23.63 -18.28
CA ARG A 218 1.71 22.71 -18.14
C ARG A 218 2.09 21.33 -18.66
N PHE A 219 1.38 20.32 -18.21
CA PHE A 219 1.44 18.96 -18.74
C PHE A 219 0.21 18.75 -19.65
N LEU A 220 0.43 18.54 -20.94
CA LEU A 220 -0.61 18.08 -21.85
C LEU A 220 -0.63 16.57 -21.80
N VAL A 221 -1.69 16.01 -21.22
CA VAL A 221 -1.87 14.58 -21.03
C VAL A 221 -2.93 14.08 -21.99
N LYS A 222 -2.54 13.17 -22.88
CA LYS A 222 -3.45 12.50 -23.81
C LYS A 222 -3.92 11.19 -23.22
N THR A 223 -5.20 10.95 -23.33
CA THR A 223 -5.82 9.69 -22.85
C THR A 223 -6.63 9.01 -23.94
N SER A 224 -7.04 7.77 -23.68
CA SER A 224 -7.99 7.04 -24.57
C SER A 224 -9.35 7.72 -24.72
N ARG A 225 -9.66 8.75 -23.89
CA ARG A 225 -10.98 9.41 -23.86
C ARG A 225 -10.94 10.92 -24.10
N GLY A 226 -9.79 11.50 -24.38
CA GLY A 226 -9.61 12.93 -24.60
C GLY A 226 -8.35 13.46 -23.92
N ASP A 227 -8.08 14.72 -24.12
CA ASP A 227 -6.86 15.39 -23.67
C ASP A 227 -7.17 16.33 -22.49
N VAL A 228 -6.24 16.45 -21.55
CA VAL A 228 -6.33 17.38 -20.42
C VAL A 228 -4.99 18.09 -20.20
N ARG A 229 -5.03 19.36 -19.84
CA ARG A 229 -3.89 20.13 -19.39
C ARG A 229 -3.90 20.22 -17.88
N ALA A 230 -2.75 20.00 -17.26
CA ALA A 230 -2.60 20.08 -15.82
C ALA A 230 -1.42 20.98 -15.44
N ARG A 231 -1.56 21.77 -14.38
CA ARG A 231 -0.45 22.53 -13.81
C ARG A 231 0.48 21.62 -13.01
N ARG A 232 -0.09 20.68 -12.26
CA ARG A 232 0.63 19.68 -11.47
C ARG A 232 0.16 18.29 -11.87
N LEU A 233 1.12 17.41 -12.13
CA LEU A 233 0.86 16.02 -12.49
C LEU A 233 1.38 15.09 -11.39
N VAL A 234 0.54 14.23 -10.87
CA VAL A 234 0.92 13.23 -9.87
C VAL A 234 0.80 11.83 -10.44
N ASN A 235 1.90 11.10 -10.38
CA ASN A 235 1.96 9.69 -10.74
C ASN A 235 1.74 8.82 -9.49
N ALA A 236 0.53 8.27 -9.37
CA ALA A 236 0.12 7.30 -8.35
C ALA A 236 -0.25 5.94 -8.98
N ALA A 237 0.36 5.63 -10.13
CA ALA A 237 0.00 4.48 -10.97
C ALA A 237 0.57 3.13 -10.47
N GLY A 238 1.06 3.06 -9.22
CA GLY A 238 1.52 1.83 -8.58
C GLY A 238 2.52 1.05 -9.43
N ALA A 239 2.20 -0.19 -9.77
CA ALA A 239 3.07 -1.06 -10.58
C ALA A 239 3.35 -0.51 -12.00
N TRP A 240 2.56 0.42 -12.50
CA TRP A 240 2.73 1.07 -13.81
C TRP A 240 3.37 2.46 -13.74
N ALA A 241 3.87 2.84 -12.58
CA ALA A 241 4.41 4.19 -12.39
C ALA A 241 5.64 4.47 -13.25
N ASN A 242 6.49 3.48 -13.49
CA ASN A 242 7.65 3.67 -14.38
C ASN A 242 7.22 3.93 -15.83
N GLU A 243 6.16 3.28 -16.33
CA GLU A 243 5.65 3.54 -17.68
C GLU A 243 5.13 4.97 -17.80
N ILE A 244 4.38 5.46 -16.81
CA ILE A 244 3.91 6.86 -16.79
C ILE A 244 5.09 7.82 -16.75
N SER A 245 6.09 7.57 -15.90
CA SER A 245 7.31 8.40 -15.84
C SER A 245 8.09 8.41 -17.16
N THR A 246 8.17 7.25 -17.83
CA THR A 246 8.89 7.11 -19.11
C THR A 246 8.27 7.98 -20.22
N LEU A 247 6.95 8.25 -20.17
CA LEU A 247 6.30 9.20 -21.09
C LEU A 247 6.85 10.62 -20.97
N LEU A 248 7.48 10.95 -19.83
CA LEU A 248 8.18 12.23 -19.58
C LEU A 248 9.72 12.13 -19.78
N GLY A 249 10.22 10.97 -20.24
CA GLY A 249 11.66 10.71 -20.31
C GLY A 249 12.34 10.52 -18.95
N HIS A 250 11.57 10.30 -17.89
CA HIS A 250 12.05 10.05 -16.53
C HIS A 250 11.86 8.57 -16.16
N SER A 251 12.89 7.92 -15.62
CA SER A 251 12.81 6.54 -15.19
C SER A 251 12.75 6.42 -13.66
N LEU A 252 11.86 5.57 -13.17
CA LEU A 252 11.77 5.26 -11.74
C LEU A 252 12.38 3.89 -11.46
N PRO A 253 13.10 3.71 -10.33
CA PRO A 253 13.71 2.44 -9.95
C PRO A 253 12.66 1.46 -9.40
N THR A 254 11.64 1.15 -10.22
CA THR A 254 10.52 0.29 -9.83
C THR A 254 10.35 -0.88 -10.78
N HIS A 255 9.84 -1.98 -10.25
CA HIS A 255 9.39 -3.13 -11.03
C HIS A 255 8.06 -3.66 -10.50
N ALA A 256 7.39 -4.49 -11.29
CA ALA A 256 6.11 -5.10 -10.93
C ALA A 256 6.29 -6.58 -10.62
N GLU A 257 5.64 -7.07 -9.56
CA GLU A 257 5.54 -8.49 -9.27
C GLU A 257 4.08 -8.91 -9.06
N GLY A 258 3.72 -10.07 -9.60
CA GLY A 258 2.45 -10.70 -9.29
C GLY A 258 2.57 -11.57 -8.06
N LEU A 259 1.69 -11.39 -7.09
CA LEU A 259 1.69 -12.12 -5.84
C LEU A 259 0.36 -12.83 -5.59
N HIS A 260 0.43 -13.99 -4.93
CA HIS A 260 -0.73 -14.81 -4.59
C HIS A 260 -1.38 -14.42 -3.27
N VAL A 261 -2.69 -14.58 -3.24
CA VAL A 261 -3.50 -14.63 -2.00
C VAL A 261 -4.43 -15.84 -2.10
N ASN A 262 -4.48 -16.63 -1.03
CA ASN A 262 -5.38 -17.77 -0.86
C ASN A 262 -6.47 -17.42 0.15
N VAL A 263 -7.69 -17.92 -0.05
CA VAL A 263 -8.77 -17.84 0.92
C VAL A 263 -9.37 -19.23 1.16
N THR A 264 -9.69 -19.51 2.41
CA THR A 264 -10.23 -20.80 2.85
C THR A 264 -11.74 -20.78 3.00
N GLU A 265 -12.34 -21.96 3.18
CA GLU A 265 -13.65 -22.08 3.78
C GLU A 265 -13.66 -21.51 5.21
N PRO A 266 -14.82 -21.06 5.74
CA PRO A 266 -14.90 -20.50 7.08
C PRO A 266 -14.71 -21.58 8.17
N ARG A 267 -14.15 -21.16 9.30
CA ARG A 267 -14.05 -21.92 10.56
C ARG A 267 -14.45 -21.04 11.74
N GLU A 268 -14.64 -21.65 12.89
CA GLU A 268 -14.81 -20.91 14.14
C GLU A 268 -13.65 -19.94 14.37
N ALA A 269 -13.92 -18.82 15.03
CA ALA A 269 -12.93 -17.79 15.30
C ALA A 269 -11.89 -18.32 16.31
N VAL A 270 -10.64 -18.42 15.88
CA VAL A 270 -9.51 -18.91 16.69
C VAL A 270 -8.28 -18.04 16.57
N LEU A 271 -8.17 -17.24 15.50
CA LEU A 271 -7.03 -16.39 15.23
C LEU A 271 -7.44 -14.92 15.31
N THR A 272 -7.08 -14.26 16.41
CA THR A 272 -7.35 -12.82 16.58
C THR A 272 -6.26 -11.97 15.97
N PRO A 273 -4.95 -12.10 16.34
CA PRO A 273 -3.91 -11.32 15.73
C PRO A 273 -3.54 -11.86 14.36
N MET A 274 -3.13 -10.96 13.47
CA MET A 274 -2.54 -11.36 12.21
C MET A 274 -1.22 -12.10 12.48
N LEU A 275 -0.96 -13.21 11.77
CA LEU A 275 0.31 -13.94 11.83
C LEU A 275 1.22 -13.57 10.66
N GLN A 276 2.49 -13.37 10.95
CA GLN A 276 3.59 -13.23 10.01
C GLN A 276 4.72 -14.17 10.43
N HIS A 277 5.61 -14.50 9.52
CA HIS A 277 6.82 -15.26 9.83
C HIS A 277 8.06 -14.45 9.45
N ILE A 278 9.03 -14.33 10.37
CA ILE A 278 10.22 -13.51 10.13
C ILE A 278 11.08 -14.03 8.97
N GLY A 279 11.28 -15.34 8.87
CA GLY A 279 12.16 -15.97 7.87
C GLY A 279 11.44 -16.64 6.69
N ARG A 280 10.12 -16.79 6.74
CA ARG A 280 9.32 -17.48 5.71
C ARG A 280 8.23 -16.59 5.15
N ARG A 281 7.82 -16.83 3.92
CA ARG A 281 6.76 -16.07 3.24
C ARG A 281 5.39 -16.46 3.79
N LEU A 282 4.93 -15.76 4.83
CA LEU A 282 3.62 -15.95 5.45
C LEU A 282 3.05 -14.64 5.96
N THR A 283 1.84 -14.36 5.55
CA THR A 283 0.86 -13.51 6.24
C THR A 283 -0.42 -14.31 6.35
N LEU A 284 -1.02 -14.36 7.52
CA LEU A 284 -2.22 -15.14 7.79
C LEU A 284 -3.13 -14.35 8.71
N LYS A 285 -4.39 -14.17 8.36
CA LYS A 285 -5.42 -13.61 9.23
C LYS A 285 -6.71 -14.37 9.10
N GLN A 286 -7.54 -14.31 10.13
CA GLN A 286 -8.93 -14.79 10.06
C GLN A 286 -9.87 -13.59 10.03
N THR A 287 -10.80 -13.60 9.09
CA THR A 287 -11.80 -12.53 8.93
C THR A 287 -13.01 -12.78 9.85
N SER A 288 -13.85 -11.76 10.01
CA SER A 288 -15.05 -11.83 10.86
C SER A 288 -16.05 -12.92 10.44
N ASN A 289 -16.05 -13.31 9.15
CA ASN A 289 -16.88 -14.44 8.66
C ASN A 289 -16.21 -15.81 8.82
N GLY A 290 -15.05 -15.88 9.48
CA GLY A 290 -14.34 -17.12 9.80
C GLY A 290 -13.39 -17.63 8.71
N THR A 291 -13.29 -17.00 7.53
CA THR A 291 -12.35 -17.43 6.49
C THR A 291 -10.92 -17.02 6.83
N PHE A 292 -9.94 -17.87 6.49
CA PHE A 292 -8.53 -17.46 6.57
C PHE A 292 -8.08 -16.89 5.24
N ILE A 293 -7.38 -15.75 5.31
CA ILE A 293 -6.68 -15.15 4.16
C ILE A 293 -5.19 -15.40 4.37
N ILE A 294 -4.57 -16.09 3.40
CA ILE A 294 -3.17 -16.52 3.46
C ILE A 294 -2.41 -15.84 2.31
N GLY A 295 -1.42 -15.04 2.66
CA GLY A 295 -0.53 -14.33 1.75
C GLY A 295 0.93 -14.49 2.19
N GLY A 296 1.77 -13.47 1.89
CA GLY A 296 3.17 -13.44 2.31
C GLY A 296 4.17 -13.39 1.15
N GLY A 297 3.78 -12.87 0.00
CA GLY A 297 4.71 -12.59 -1.08
C GLY A 297 5.06 -13.80 -1.96
N TRP A 298 4.21 -14.80 -2.06
CA TRP A 298 4.41 -15.93 -2.98
C TRP A 298 4.18 -15.50 -4.43
N PRO A 299 5.12 -15.80 -5.36
CA PRO A 299 5.06 -15.29 -6.72
C PRO A 299 3.93 -15.93 -7.53
N ALA A 300 3.27 -15.13 -8.35
CA ALA A 300 2.37 -15.58 -9.39
C ALA A 300 3.15 -15.90 -10.67
N ARG A 301 2.50 -16.60 -11.60
CA ARG A 301 3.10 -16.95 -12.88
C ARG A 301 2.95 -15.77 -13.85
N PRO A 302 4.06 -15.19 -14.37
CA PRO A 302 3.96 -14.16 -15.38
C PRO A 302 3.37 -14.73 -16.69
N GLU A 303 2.54 -13.92 -17.36
CA GLU A 303 1.98 -14.22 -18.69
C GLU A 303 2.80 -13.54 -19.80
N LEU A 304 2.44 -13.84 -21.05
CA LEU A 304 3.09 -13.23 -22.22
C LEU A 304 2.87 -11.70 -22.29
N GLN A 305 1.71 -11.23 -21.82
CA GLN A 305 1.42 -9.81 -21.74
C GLN A 305 2.13 -9.19 -20.53
N PRO A 306 2.80 -8.04 -20.69
CA PRO A 306 3.48 -7.36 -19.60
C PRO A 306 2.55 -7.09 -18.40
N LYS A 307 3.04 -7.38 -17.18
CA LYS A 307 2.31 -7.17 -15.91
C LYS A 307 0.95 -7.88 -15.84
N ARG A 308 0.77 -8.94 -16.62
CA ARG A 308 -0.29 -9.92 -16.47
C ARG A 308 0.26 -11.14 -15.75
N TYR A 309 -0.51 -11.64 -14.80
CA TYR A 309 -0.11 -12.78 -13.98
C TYR A 309 -1.30 -13.71 -13.78
N SER A 310 -1.03 -14.98 -13.76
CA SER A 310 -2.01 -16.02 -13.47
C SER A 310 -1.65 -16.79 -12.22
N ASN A 311 -2.62 -17.52 -11.69
CA ASN A 311 -2.39 -18.38 -10.52
C ASN A 311 -1.31 -19.43 -10.83
N TYR A 312 -0.38 -19.57 -9.87
CA TYR A 312 0.66 -20.58 -9.93
C TYR A 312 0.43 -21.59 -8.81
N TRP A 313 0.01 -22.80 -9.18
CA TRP A 313 -0.40 -23.81 -8.22
C TRP A 313 0.68 -24.15 -7.18
N ALA A 314 1.94 -24.25 -7.61
CA ALA A 314 3.03 -24.53 -6.67
C ALA A 314 3.18 -23.43 -5.59
N SER A 315 2.98 -22.15 -5.96
CA SER A 315 2.99 -21.05 -5.01
C SER A 315 1.79 -21.11 -4.06
N ALA A 316 0.59 -21.38 -4.59
CA ALA A 316 -0.61 -21.51 -3.77
C ALA A 316 -0.47 -22.65 -2.75
N ALA A 317 0.00 -23.82 -3.19
CA ALA A 317 0.23 -24.98 -2.33
C ALA A 317 1.37 -24.74 -1.33
N GLY A 318 2.49 -24.13 -1.76
CA GLY A 318 3.61 -23.78 -0.88
C GLY A 318 3.23 -22.79 0.20
N ASN A 319 2.46 -21.76 -0.15
CA ASN A 319 1.94 -20.79 0.81
C ASN A 319 1.01 -21.46 1.88
N ALA A 320 0.08 -22.33 1.43
CA ALA A 320 -0.76 -23.10 2.32
C ALA A 320 0.06 -24.04 3.23
N ALA A 321 1.10 -24.69 2.69
CA ALA A 321 1.97 -25.57 3.47
C ALA A 321 2.73 -24.81 4.59
N VAL A 322 3.19 -23.58 4.30
CA VAL A 322 3.80 -22.72 5.35
C VAL A 322 2.75 -22.36 6.40
N ALA A 323 1.54 -21.98 6.00
CA ALA A 323 0.47 -21.68 6.96
C ALA A 323 0.16 -22.89 7.87
N VAL A 324 0.05 -24.09 7.31
CA VAL A 324 -0.16 -25.33 8.07
C VAL A 324 1.00 -25.64 9.02
N SER A 325 2.25 -25.39 8.60
CA SER A 325 3.42 -25.62 9.47
C SER A 325 3.45 -24.70 10.68
N VAL A 326 2.94 -23.48 10.56
CA VAL A 326 2.85 -22.49 11.64
C VAL A 326 1.58 -22.70 12.49
N MET A 327 0.46 -23.03 11.86
CA MET A 327 -0.84 -23.25 12.49
C MET A 327 -1.44 -24.60 12.03
N PRO A 328 -1.10 -25.72 12.71
CA PRO A 328 -1.39 -27.07 12.24
C PRO A 328 -2.88 -27.40 12.04
N MET A 329 -3.77 -26.72 12.74
CA MET A 329 -5.21 -26.90 12.57
C MET A 329 -5.71 -26.57 11.15
N LEU A 330 -4.93 -25.83 10.36
CA LEU A 330 -5.28 -25.51 8.97
C LEU A 330 -5.15 -26.70 8.01
N GLN A 331 -4.57 -27.84 8.43
CA GLN A 331 -4.40 -29.02 7.57
C GLN A 331 -5.72 -29.56 7.01
N ASP A 332 -6.82 -29.41 7.76
CA ASP A 332 -8.15 -29.89 7.39
C ASP A 332 -9.05 -28.80 6.80
N VAL A 333 -8.47 -27.62 6.49
CA VAL A 333 -9.21 -26.47 5.97
C VAL A 333 -9.01 -26.35 4.47
N ARG A 334 -10.09 -26.27 3.70
CA ARG A 334 -10.03 -26.24 2.24
C ARG A 334 -9.78 -24.84 1.72
N LEU A 335 -8.88 -24.72 0.72
CA LEU A 335 -8.78 -23.51 -0.10
C LEU A 335 -9.99 -23.45 -1.03
N VAL A 336 -10.73 -22.33 -1.00
CA VAL A 336 -11.91 -22.13 -1.85
C VAL A 336 -11.62 -21.20 -3.01
N ARG A 337 -10.61 -20.31 -2.87
CA ARG A 337 -10.21 -19.40 -3.92
C ARG A 337 -8.75 -19.00 -3.80
N THR A 338 -8.10 -18.80 -4.95
CA THR A 338 -6.79 -18.17 -5.07
C THR A 338 -6.86 -17.11 -6.14
N TRP A 339 -6.27 -15.94 -5.88
CA TRP A 339 -6.14 -14.87 -6.86
C TRP A 339 -4.75 -14.24 -6.81
N THR A 340 -4.46 -13.37 -7.76
CA THR A 340 -3.20 -12.65 -7.85
C THR A 340 -3.43 -11.15 -7.88
N GLY A 341 -2.53 -10.40 -7.27
CA GLY A 341 -2.45 -8.96 -7.39
C GLY A 341 -1.09 -8.53 -7.91
N VAL A 342 -1.03 -7.40 -8.63
CA VAL A 342 0.21 -6.87 -9.20
C VAL A 342 0.71 -5.73 -8.33
N MET A 343 1.82 -5.95 -7.63
CA MET A 343 2.41 -4.98 -6.72
C MET A 343 3.57 -4.23 -7.36
N ALA A 344 3.73 -2.96 -6.93
CA ALA A 344 4.92 -2.18 -7.20
C ALA A 344 6.01 -2.52 -6.18
N PHE A 345 7.22 -2.77 -6.65
CA PHE A 345 8.41 -2.87 -5.82
C PHE A 345 9.42 -1.81 -6.27
N MET A 346 10.00 -1.10 -5.31
CA MET A 346 11.16 -0.26 -5.50
C MET A 346 12.41 -1.09 -5.25
N ASN A 347 13.48 -0.83 -6.00
CA ASN A 347 14.70 -1.64 -5.91
C ASN A 347 15.35 -1.59 -4.52
N ASP A 348 15.14 -0.50 -3.76
CA ASP A 348 15.61 -0.28 -2.40
C ASP A 348 14.50 -0.48 -1.35
N LEU A 349 13.31 -0.93 -1.78
CA LEU A 349 12.09 -1.16 -0.98
C LEU A 349 11.53 0.09 -0.27
N SER A 350 12.15 1.25 -0.42
CA SER A 350 11.66 2.52 0.14
C SER A 350 10.61 3.17 -0.77
N PRO A 351 9.58 3.84 -0.24
CA PRO A 351 8.61 4.59 -1.03
C PRO A 351 9.27 5.64 -1.93
N ILE A 352 8.58 6.04 -3.00
CA ILE A 352 8.94 7.20 -3.83
C ILE A 352 7.85 8.25 -3.63
N VAL A 353 8.21 9.38 -3.00
CA VAL A 353 7.25 10.43 -2.66
C VAL A 353 7.89 11.80 -2.87
N GLY A 354 7.18 12.71 -3.55
CA GLY A 354 7.61 14.10 -3.68
C GLY A 354 7.53 14.62 -5.10
N GLU A 355 8.06 15.83 -5.29
CA GLU A 355 8.24 16.49 -6.58
C GLU A 355 9.60 16.14 -7.18
N SER A 356 9.66 15.92 -8.49
CA SER A 356 10.92 15.78 -9.21
C SER A 356 11.59 17.15 -9.36
N ARG A 357 12.85 17.24 -8.96
CA ARG A 357 13.68 18.44 -9.14
C ARG A 357 14.02 18.70 -10.59
N THR A 358 14.04 17.67 -11.41
CA THR A 358 14.34 17.75 -12.85
C THR A 358 13.10 18.06 -13.70
N LEU A 359 11.90 17.76 -13.17
CA LEU A 359 10.63 17.99 -13.83
C LEU A 359 9.67 18.76 -12.91
N PRO A 360 9.87 20.07 -12.70
CA PRO A 360 9.00 20.88 -11.83
C PRO A 360 7.51 20.74 -12.19
N GLY A 361 6.67 20.53 -11.18
CA GLY A 361 5.25 20.24 -11.31
C GLY A 361 4.91 18.75 -11.47
N TYR A 362 5.90 17.87 -11.66
CA TYR A 362 5.72 16.43 -11.70
C TYR A 362 6.02 15.82 -10.34
N HIS A 363 5.03 15.12 -9.79
CA HIS A 363 5.10 14.46 -8.50
C HIS A 363 4.92 12.95 -8.66
N VAL A 364 5.48 12.19 -7.72
CA VAL A 364 5.31 10.73 -7.64
C VAL A 364 4.88 10.37 -6.23
N CYS A 365 3.99 9.39 -6.10
CA CYS A 365 3.61 8.80 -4.82
C CYS A 365 3.37 7.29 -4.98
N ILE A 366 4.33 6.48 -4.53
CA ILE A 366 4.29 5.02 -4.64
C ILE A 366 4.88 4.39 -3.37
N ALA A 367 4.30 3.28 -2.91
CA ALA A 367 4.84 2.49 -1.80
C ALA A 367 4.67 1.00 -2.08
N THR A 368 5.67 0.17 -1.73
CA THR A 368 5.57 -1.30 -1.84
C THR A 368 4.50 -1.86 -0.91
N THR A 369 4.49 -1.44 0.36
CA THR A 369 3.42 -1.73 1.33
C THR A 369 2.27 -0.73 1.19
N GLY A 370 1.81 -0.56 -0.06
CA GLY A 370 0.93 0.55 -0.46
C GLY A 370 -0.39 0.61 0.28
N PHE A 371 -0.97 -0.51 0.70
CA PHE A 371 -2.19 -0.49 1.50
C PHE A 371 -1.94 0.06 2.90
N THR A 372 -0.89 -0.40 3.57
CA THR A 372 -0.51 0.05 4.93
C THR A 372 -0.05 1.50 4.95
N LEU A 373 0.89 1.86 4.08
CA LEU A 373 1.58 3.16 4.11
C LEU A 373 1.02 4.19 3.12
N GLY A 374 0.26 3.74 2.13
CA GLY A 374 -0.24 4.59 1.04
C GLY A 374 -0.99 5.84 1.50
N PRO A 375 -1.95 5.74 2.43
CA PRO A 375 -2.63 6.93 2.96
C PRO A 375 -1.67 7.92 3.63
N MET A 376 -0.66 7.42 4.37
CA MET A 376 0.33 8.30 5.02
C MET A 376 1.25 8.98 3.99
N MET A 377 1.72 8.24 2.99
CA MET A 377 2.52 8.80 1.89
C MET A 377 1.73 9.85 1.10
N ALA A 378 0.46 9.57 0.85
CA ALA A 378 -0.46 10.50 0.19
C ALA A 378 -0.67 11.78 1.02
N LYS A 379 -0.82 11.65 2.34
CA LYS A 379 -0.94 12.79 3.25
C LYS A 379 0.31 13.67 3.26
N LEU A 380 1.50 13.07 3.35
CA LEU A 380 2.77 13.80 3.28
C LEU A 380 2.91 14.58 1.96
N LEU A 381 2.58 13.94 0.84
CA LEU A 381 2.62 14.61 -0.45
C LEU A 381 1.58 15.73 -0.56
N ALA A 382 0.35 15.51 -0.09
CA ALA A 382 -0.69 16.55 -0.08
C ALA A 382 -0.26 17.77 0.76
N GLU A 383 0.27 17.55 1.96
CA GLU A 383 0.80 18.61 2.82
C GLU A 383 1.92 19.40 2.10
N SER A 384 2.85 18.70 1.45
CA SER A 384 3.92 19.34 0.66
C SER A 384 3.35 20.16 -0.51
N MET A 385 2.39 19.62 -1.25
CA MET A 385 1.77 20.31 -2.39
C MET A 385 0.94 21.52 -2.01
N ILE A 386 0.34 21.53 -0.80
CA ILE A 386 -0.48 22.64 -0.28
C ILE A 386 0.41 23.74 0.30
N THR A 387 1.42 23.36 1.10
CA THR A 387 2.22 24.30 1.87
C THR A 387 3.52 24.73 1.17
N GLY A 388 3.98 23.98 0.17
CA GLY A 388 5.30 24.12 -0.43
C GLY A 388 6.44 23.63 0.48
N ASN A 389 6.14 22.92 1.58
CA ASN A 389 7.13 22.42 2.53
C ASN A 389 7.18 20.89 2.48
N ASP A 390 8.30 20.33 2.04
CA ASP A 390 8.57 18.89 1.92
C ASP A 390 9.42 18.31 3.07
N SER A 391 9.70 19.09 4.12
CA SER A 391 10.63 18.72 5.20
C SER A 391 10.23 17.45 5.97
N ARG A 392 8.95 17.04 5.91
CA ARG A 392 8.46 15.79 6.48
C ARG A 392 8.68 14.58 5.59
N ILE A 393 8.96 14.77 4.30
CA ILE A 393 9.24 13.68 3.37
C ILE A 393 10.72 13.30 3.52
N PRO A 394 11.04 12.05 3.91
CA PRO A 394 12.45 11.64 4.02
C PRO A 394 13.18 11.80 2.70
N GLN A 395 14.42 12.27 2.75
CA GLN A 395 15.25 12.44 1.55
C GLN A 395 15.47 11.10 0.82
N SER A 396 15.50 9.98 1.55
CA SER A 396 15.54 8.62 1.00
C SER A 396 14.32 8.28 0.12
N TYR A 397 13.21 9.02 0.23
CA TYR A 397 12.00 8.82 -0.59
C TYR A 397 11.97 9.70 -1.84
N SER A 398 13.01 10.53 -2.06
CA SER A 398 13.06 11.44 -3.22
C SER A 398 12.79 10.75 -4.55
N VAL A 399 12.04 11.43 -5.40
CA VAL A 399 11.74 10.99 -6.78
C VAL A 399 13.01 10.83 -7.62
N ASP A 400 13.99 11.69 -7.38
CA ASP A 400 15.26 11.73 -8.14
C ASP A 400 16.40 10.94 -7.46
N ARG A 401 16.09 10.08 -6.45
CA ARG A 401 17.12 9.25 -5.82
C ARG A 401 17.71 8.26 -6.83
N GLY A 402 19.03 8.08 -6.75
CA GLY A 402 19.76 7.24 -7.69
C GLY A 402 20.07 7.90 -9.04
N LEU A 403 19.58 9.10 -9.31
CA LEU A 403 20.06 9.91 -10.43
C LEU A 403 21.37 10.63 -10.04
N PRO A 404 22.32 10.80 -10.99
CA PRO A 404 23.51 11.63 -10.74
C PRO A 404 23.08 13.03 -10.29
N ILE A 405 23.69 13.50 -9.19
CA ILE A 405 23.48 14.90 -8.76
C ILE A 405 24.11 15.78 -9.85
N MET A 406 23.28 16.38 -10.66
CA MET A 406 23.74 17.43 -11.59
C MET A 406 24.09 18.65 -10.74
N THR A 407 25.36 18.81 -10.39
CA THR A 407 25.88 20.07 -9.83
C THR A 407 25.67 21.16 -10.89
N ARG A 408 24.92 22.19 -10.54
CA ARG A 408 24.72 23.40 -11.34
C ARG A 408 26.00 24.22 -11.37
#